data_2248de9cc31f6d2a5fc3f804ed281b7f
#
_entry.id   2248de9cc31f6d2a5fc3f804ed281b7f
#
_cell.length_a   1.000
_cell.length_b   1.000
_cell.length_c   1.000
_cell.angle_alpha   90.00
_cell.angle_beta   90.00
_cell.angle_gamma   90.00
#
_symmetry.space_group_name_H-M   'P 1'
#
loop_
_entity.id
_entity.type
_entity.pdbx_description
1 polymer ?
#
loop_
_entity_poly.entity_id
_entity_poly.type
_entity_poly.pdbx_seq_one_letter_code
_entity_poly.pdbx_strand_id
1 'polypeptide(L)'
;MSASSSSGEFALIDRHFRRPSPLRHATVGIGDDCALLAPLPDEQLAISTDMLVAGRHFFEDVDPAALGHKALAVNLSDLAACGAQPLGATLAIALPAVDDAWLEAFASGLFALADAHGCELVGGDTTRGPLTLSLTVFGSVPPGSAHLRSGASAGDDIYASHAPLQGLGDARLALQLQQLARGDTPPAAAILQTLEPRMRHHLLHMTRVRLELPQPRIALGLALRGIASACADLSDGLTGDLGHIMQASGLGATLQALDGADGLLHACSPALRTLGNDVALQMALAGGDDYELVFTAPRDRRDAVAAAAARCGLCASRIGRMETDAGLRFVDLGGRQHSLAARAFDHFG
;
A
#
# COMPACT_ATOMS: atom_id res chain seq x y z
N MET A 1 -42.82 8.45 -25.98
CA MET A 1 -42.02 7.23 -26.03
C MET A 1 -40.79 7.46 -25.14
N SER A 2 -40.89 7.09 -23.87
CA SER A 2 -39.75 7.18 -22.96
C SER A 2 -38.77 6.07 -23.31
N ALA A 3 -37.52 6.45 -23.67
CA ALA A 3 -36.45 5.52 -23.80
C ALA A 3 -36.24 4.87 -22.42
N SER A 4 -36.56 3.58 -22.29
CA SER A 4 -36.14 2.77 -21.17
C SER A 4 -34.60 2.78 -21.19
N SER A 5 -33.95 3.49 -20.24
CA SER A 5 -32.56 3.37 -19.99
C SER A 5 -32.30 1.88 -19.69
N SER A 6 -31.53 1.20 -20.53
CA SER A 6 -31.15 -0.18 -20.33
C SER A 6 -30.34 -0.23 -19.00
N SER A 7 -30.98 -0.70 -17.94
CA SER A 7 -30.37 -0.88 -16.60
C SER A 7 -29.63 -2.21 -16.47
N GLY A 8 -29.06 -2.69 -17.56
CA GLY A 8 -28.32 -3.95 -17.58
C GLY A 8 -26.83 -3.75 -17.23
N GLU A 9 -26.18 -4.82 -16.83
CA GLU A 9 -24.75 -4.90 -16.53
C GLU A 9 -23.88 -4.22 -17.58
N PHE A 10 -24.04 -4.54 -18.87
CA PHE A 10 -23.28 -3.94 -19.97
C PHE A 10 -23.46 -2.43 -20.07
N ALA A 11 -24.68 -1.91 -19.81
CA ALA A 11 -24.92 -0.46 -19.82
C ALA A 11 -24.21 0.24 -18.66
N LEU A 12 -24.10 -0.41 -17.50
CA LEU A 12 -23.35 0.05 -16.34
C LEU A 12 -21.83 0.08 -16.66
N ILE A 13 -21.31 -1.00 -17.23
CA ILE A 13 -19.89 -1.10 -17.63
C ILE A 13 -19.56 -0.01 -18.66
N ASP A 14 -20.39 0.17 -19.68
CA ASP A 14 -20.16 1.17 -20.71
C ASP A 14 -20.20 2.59 -20.16
N ARG A 15 -21.09 2.86 -19.20
CA ARG A 15 -21.27 4.19 -18.62
C ARG A 15 -20.13 4.58 -17.66
N HIS A 16 -19.71 3.67 -16.79
CA HIS A 16 -18.83 4.01 -15.68
C HIS A 16 -17.38 3.55 -15.88
N PHE A 17 -17.15 2.51 -16.66
CA PHE A 17 -15.82 1.90 -16.77
C PHE A 17 -15.20 1.95 -18.17
N ARG A 18 -16.00 2.04 -19.25
CA ARG A 18 -15.46 2.22 -20.59
C ARG A 18 -15.08 3.68 -20.83
N ARG A 19 -13.82 3.91 -21.22
CA ARG A 19 -13.33 5.26 -21.56
C ARG A 19 -13.18 5.42 -23.08
N PRO A 20 -13.50 6.59 -23.66
CA PRO A 20 -13.35 6.83 -25.09
C PRO A 20 -11.90 7.00 -25.57
N SER A 21 -10.95 7.10 -24.64
CA SER A 21 -9.54 7.33 -24.96
C SER A 21 -8.90 6.06 -25.55
N PRO A 22 -8.00 6.19 -26.54
CA PRO A 22 -7.26 5.04 -27.06
C PRO A 22 -6.39 4.42 -25.97
N LEU A 23 -6.37 3.10 -25.93
CA LEU A 23 -5.52 2.34 -25.01
C LEU A 23 -4.05 2.42 -25.47
N ARG A 24 -3.13 2.46 -24.52
CA ARG A 24 -1.68 2.56 -24.76
C ARG A 24 -1.00 1.20 -24.76
N HIS A 25 -1.39 0.33 -23.84
CA HIS A 25 -0.78 -0.97 -23.59
C HIS A 25 -1.67 -2.13 -24.04
N ALA A 26 -2.97 -1.91 -24.12
CA ALA A 26 -3.91 -2.91 -24.64
C ALA A 26 -4.32 -2.57 -26.08
N THR A 27 -4.40 -3.60 -26.95
CA THR A 27 -4.93 -3.49 -28.31
C THR A 27 -6.42 -3.76 -28.35
N VAL A 28 -6.94 -4.50 -27.38
CA VAL A 28 -8.36 -4.78 -27.14
C VAL A 28 -8.59 -4.61 -25.65
N GLY A 29 -9.66 -3.91 -25.27
CA GLY A 29 -10.05 -3.67 -23.88
C GLY A 29 -11.50 -4.02 -23.62
N ILE A 30 -12.16 -3.25 -22.72
CA ILE A 30 -13.54 -3.47 -22.31
C ILE A 30 -14.47 -3.53 -23.53
N GLY A 31 -15.24 -4.62 -23.65
CA GLY A 31 -16.28 -4.83 -24.68
C GLY A 31 -16.05 -6.02 -25.60
N ASP A 32 -14.99 -6.76 -25.40
CA ASP A 32 -14.73 -8.06 -26.01
C ASP A 32 -14.58 -9.12 -24.91
N ASP A 33 -14.57 -10.40 -25.26
CA ASP A 33 -14.46 -11.52 -24.30
C ASP A 33 -13.14 -11.50 -23.52
N CYS A 34 -12.07 -10.97 -24.14
CA CYS A 34 -10.76 -10.82 -23.51
C CYS A 34 -10.12 -9.48 -23.85
N ALA A 35 -9.42 -8.89 -22.91
CA ALA A 35 -8.46 -7.84 -23.21
C ALA A 35 -7.19 -8.44 -23.82
N LEU A 36 -6.60 -7.74 -24.79
CA LEU A 36 -5.31 -8.09 -25.37
C LEU A 36 -4.27 -7.06 -24.94
N LEU A 37 -3.49 -7.42 -23.93
CA LEU A 37 -2.43 -6.59 -23.38
C LEU A 37 -1.10 -6.93 -24.05
N ALA A 38 -0.40 -5.92 -24.57
CA ALA A 38 0.91 -6.10 -25.18
C ALA A 38 2.00 -5.80 -24.13
N PRO A 39 2.73 -6.79 -23.62
CA PRO A 39 3.90 -6.53 -22.80
C PRO A 39 4.96 -5.81 -23.63
N LEU A 40 5.82 -5.03 -22.97
CA LEU A 40 6.97 -4.44 -23.67
C LEU A 40 7.89 -5.55 -24.21
N PRO A 41 8.49 -5.37 -25.40
CA PRO A 41 9.40 -6.36 -25.96
C PRO A 41 10.49 -6.74 -24.97
N ASP A 42 10.76 -8.05 -24.86
CA ASP A 42 11.82 -8.61 -23.99
C ASP A 42 11.66 -8.34 -22.48
N GLU A 43 10.47 -7.96 -22.01
CA GLU A 43 10.16 -7.80 -20.59
C GLU A 43 9.30 -8.96 -20.05
N GLN A 44 9.36 -9.16 -18.75
CA GLN A 44 8.54 -10.11 -18.00
C GLN A 44 7.26 -9.41 -17.53
N LEU A 45 6.15 -10.14 -17.51
CA LEU A 45 4.89 -9.67 -16.95
C LEU A 45 4.89 -9.93 -15.44
N ALA A 46 4.68 -8.88 -14.65
CA ALA A 46 4.40 -8.94 -13.23
C ALA A 46 2.88 -8.86 -13.03
N ILE A 47 2.32 -9.75 -12.20
CA ILE A 47 0.87 -9.84 -11.96
C ILE A 47 0.65 -9.93 -10.47
N SER A 48 -0.28 -9.13 -9.93
CA SER A 48 -0.78 -9.25 -8.57
C SER A 48 -2.29 -9.07 -8.52
N THR A 49 -2.92 -9.58 -7.45
CA THR A 49 -4.36 -9.49 -7.22
C THR A 49 -4.65 -9.30 -5.74
N ASP A 50 -5.42 -8.25 -5.44
CA ASP A 50 -5.97 -8.01 -4.12
C ASP A 50 -7.49 -7.97 -4.12
N MET A 51 -8.08 -8.28 -2.95
CA MET A 51 -9.50 -8.24 -2.71
C MET A 51 -9.84 -7.36 -1.51
N LEU A 52 -10.78 -6.43 -1.69
CA LEU A 52 -11.32 -5.59 -0.63
C LEU A 52 -12.79 -5.93 -0.38
N VAL A 53 -13.12 -6.19 0.89
CA VAL A 53 -14.47 -6.58 1.34
C VAL A 53 -14.99 -5.53 2.32
N ALA A 54 -16.23 -5.06 2.11
CA ALA A 54 -16.88 -4.12 3.02
C ALA A 54 -16.98 -4.68 4.45
N GLY A 55 -16.78 -3.83 5.45
CA GLY A 55 -16.75 -4.22 6.85
C GLY A 55 -15.48 -4.94 7.30
N ARG A 56 -14.57 -5.31 6.38
CA ARG A 56 -13.29 -5.95 6.70
C ARG A 56 -12.10 -5.03 6.35
N HIS A 57 -12.05 -4.52 5.12
CA HIS A 57 -10.94 -3.72 4.62
C HIS A 57 -11.27 -2.22 4.53
N PHE A 58 -12.54 -1.90 4.56
CA PHE A 58 -13.05 -0.53 4.58
C PHE A 58 -14.43 -0.47 5.25
N PHE A 59 -14.78 0.69 5.77
CA PHE A 59 -16.11 0.91 6.35
C PHE A 59 -17.16 1.10 5.25
N GLU A 60 -18.38 0.64 5.50
CA GLU A 60 -19.47 0.70 4.51
C GLU A 60 -19.81 2.14 4.08
N ASP A 61 -19.53 3.13 4.92
CA ASP A 61 -19.75 4.56 4.71
C ASP A 61 -18.51 5.30 4.15
N VAL A 62 -17.52 4.57 3.63
CA VAL A 62 -16.34 5.18 3.00
C VAL A 62 -16.75 6.01 1.78
N ASP A 63 -16.06 7.12 1.53
CA ASP A 63 -16.23 7.89 0.31
C ASP A 63 -15.94 7.02 -0.93
N PRO A 64 -16.89 6.93 -1.90
CA PRO A 64 -16.71 6.05 -3.06
C PRO A 64 -15.48 6.40 -3.90
N ALA A 65 -15.14 7.69 -4.04
CA ALA A 65 -13.95 8.09 -4.79
C ALA A 65 -12.66 7.65 -4.06
N ALA A 66 -12.63 7.79 -2.74
CA ALA A 66 -11.54 7.27 -1.93
C ALA A 66 -11.43 5.75 -2.03
N LEU A 67 -12.55 5.03 -2.06
CA LEU A 67 -12.55 3.58 -2.24
C LEU A 67 -12.03 3.16 -3.62
N GLY A 68 -12.44 3.85 -4.68
CA GLY A 68 -11.94 3.61 -6.04
C GLY A 68 -10.42 3.82 -6.14
N HIS A 69 -9.91 4.89 -5.51
CA HIS A 69 -8.49 5.14 -5.38
C HIS A 69 -7.79 4.00 -4.62
N LYS A 70 -8.27 3.68 -3.39
CA LYS A 70 -7.65 2.66 -2.54
C LYS A 70 -7.62 1.31 -3.23
N ALA A 71 -8.69 0.92 -3.89
CA ALA A 71 -8.79 -0.37 -4.57
C ALA A 71 -7.71 -0.58 -5.63
N LEU A 72 -7.35 0.46 -6.37
CA LEU A 72 -6.23 0.39 -7.31
C LEU A 72 -4.87 0.56 -6.61
N ALA A 73 -4.79 1.43 -5.61
CA ALA A 73 -3.53 1.76 -4.93
C ALA A 73 -2.89 0.56 -4.23
N VAL A 74 -3.70 -0.28 -3.57
CA VAL A 74 -3.20 -1.47 -2.87
C VAL A 74 -2.51 -2.44 -3.85
N ASN A 75 -3.13 -2.67 -5.00
CA ASN A 75 -2.57 -3.50 -6.06
C ASN A 75 -1.32 -2.88 -6.73
N LEU A 76 -1.33 -1.57 -6.96
CA LEU A 76 -0.15 -0.87 -7.50
C LEU A 76 1.03 -0.90 -6.51
N SER A 77 0.76 -1.05 -5.22
CA SER A 77 1.79 -1.20 -4.19
C SER A 77 2.62 -2.47 -4.39
N ASP A 78 2.00 -3.59 -4.79
CA ASP A 78 2.71 -4.82 -5.15
C ASP A 78 3.62 -4.62 -6.37
N LEU A 79 3.13 -3.91 -7.40
CA LEU A 79 3.95 -3.59 -8.55
C LEU A 79 5.14 -2.68 -8.16
N ALA A 80 4.92 -1.74 -7.23
CA ALA A 80 6.00 -0.91 -6.71
C ALA A 80 7.04 -1.75 -5.96
N ALA A 81 6.60 -2.67 -5.10
CA ALA A 81 7.47 -3.59 -4.37
C ALA A 81 8.29 -4.48 -5.29
N CYS A 82 7.69 -4.93 -6.40
CA CYS A 82 8.36 -5.69 -7.45
C CYS A 82 9.27 -4.82 -8.35
N GLY A 83 9.16 -3.51 -8.29
CA GLY A 83 9.82 -2.59 -9.21
C GLY A 83 9.26 -2.71 -10.63
N ALA A 84 7.99 -3.02 -10.81
CA ALA A 84 7.35 -3.18 -12.11
C ALA A 84 6.67 -1.89 -12.57
N GLN A 85 6.75 -1.60 -13.88
CA GLN A 85 6.03 -0.51 -14.54
C GLN A 85 4.57 -0.95 -14.75
N PRO A 86 3.56 -0.23 -14.21
CA PRO A 86 2.16 -0.55 -14.47
C PRO A 86 1.81 -0.49 -15.96
N LEU A 87 0.98 -1.44 -16.41
CA LEU A 87 0.43 -1.50 -17.76
C LEU A 87 -1.09 -1.41 -17.75
N GLY A 88 -1.74 -2.25 -16.95
CA GLY A 88 -3.20 -2.31 -16.93
C GLY A 88 -3.73 -3.04 -15.71
N ALA A 89 -5.05 -3.00 -15.57
CA ALA A 89 -5.78 -3.67 -14.51
C ALA A 89 -7.11 -4.24 -15.01
N THR A 90 -7.60 -5.28 -14.34
CA THR A 90 -8.99 -5.72 -14.43
C THR A 90 -9.67 -5.55 -13.08
N LEU A 91 -10.97 -5.20 -13.09
CA LEU A 91 -11.79 -5.00 -11.88
C LEU A 91 -12.96 -5.98 -11.89
N ALA A 92 -13.02 -6.87 -10.92
CA ALA A 92 -14.23 -7.61 -10.57
C ALA A 92 -14.92 -6.93 -9.39
N ILE A 93 -16.19 -6.55 -9.56
CA ILE A 93 -16.97 -5.83 -8.55
C ILE A 93 -18.31 -6.50 -8.30
N ALA A 94 -18.59 -6.82 -7.04
CA ALA A 94 -19.92 -7.22 -6.58
C ALA A 94 -20.58 -6.02 -5.88
N LEU A 95 -21.81 -5.71 -6.28
CA LEU A 95 -22.58 -4.57 -5.77
C LEU A 95 -23.90 -5.04 -5.15
N PRO A 96 -24.33 -4.54 -3.98
CA PRO A 96 -25.64 -4.87 -3.40
C PRO A 96 -26.80 -4.32 -4.24
N ALA A 97 -26.59 -3.16 -4.85
CA ALA A 97 -27.52 -2.49 -5.75
C ALA A 97 -26.75 -1.56 -6.70
N VAL A 98 -27.35 -1.21 -7.82
CA VAL A 98 -26.83 -0.19 -8.74
C VAL A 98 -27.18 1.20 -8.21
N ASP A 99 -26.17 2.01 -7.96
CA ASP A 99 -26.24 3.43 -7.65
C ASP A 99 -25.30 4.18 -8.59
N ASP A 100 -25.85 4.88 -9.56
CA ASP A 100 -25.08 5.58 -10.59
C ASP A 100 -24.19 6.68 -9.99
N ALA A 101 -24.63 7.39 -8.95
CA ALA A 101 -23.82 8.44 -8.32
C ALA A 101 -22.64 7.85 -7.56
N TRP A 102 -22.86 6.74 -6.86
CA TRP A 102 -21.80 6.00 -6.17
C TRP A 102 -20.76 5.48 -7.17
N LEU A 103 -21.21 4.87 -8.26
CA LEU A 103 -20.33 4.31 -9.30
C LEU A 103 -19.53 5.38 -10.04
N GLU A 104 -20.15 6.54 -10.34
CA GLU A 104 -19.45 7.67 -10.95
C GLU A 104 -18.32 8.18 -10.05
N ALA A 105 -18.59 8.35 -8.75
CA ALA A 105 -17.58 8.77 -7.79
C ALA A 105 -16.47 7.71 -7.64
N PHE A 106 -16.82 6.43 -7.50
CA PHE A 106 -15.87 5.33 -7.43
C PHE A 106 -14.96 5.29 -8.67
N ALA A 107 -15.54 5.31 -9.85
CA ALA A 107 -14.81 5.32 -11.11
C ALA A 107 -13.89 6.55 -11.23
N SER A 108 -14.36 7.72 -10.80
CA SER A 108 -13.54 8.95 -10.79
C SER A 108 -12.26 8.78 -9.96
N GLY A 109 -12.37 8.25 -8.73
CA GLY A 109 -11.20 8.01 -7.88
C GLY A 109 -10.25 6.96 -8.45
N LEU A 110 -10.80 5.86 -8.98
CA LEU A 110 -10.03 4.81 -9.61
C LEU A 110 -9.26 5.33 -10.83
N PHE A 111 -9.93 6.04 -11.73
CA PHE A 111 -9.30 6.55 -12.94
C PHE A 111 -8.32 7.68 -12.68
N ALA A 112 -8.53 8.52 -11.67
CA ALA A 112 -7.55 9.55 -11.31
C ALA A 112 -6.20 8.93 -10.95
N LEU A 113 -6.20 7.85 -10.18
CA LEU A 113 -4.96 7.13 -9.83
C LEU A 113 -4.41 6.34 -11.03
N ALA A 114 -5.28 5.69 -11.81
CA ALA A 114 -4.91 4.95 -13.01
C ALA A 114 -4.15 5.82 -14.01
N ASP A 115 -4.66 7.04 -14.26
CA ASP A 115 -4.03 8.02 -15.14
C ASP A 115 -2.67 8.51 -14.62
N ALA A 116 -2.58 8.75 -13.29
CA ALA A 116 -1.33 9.19 -12.67
C ALA A 116 -0.19 8.17 -12.81
N HIS A 117 -0.52 6.88 -12.89
CA HIS A 117 0.44 5.79 -13.01
C HIS A 117 0.49 5.12 -14.40
N GLY A 118 -0.31 5.59 -15.36
CA GLY A 118 -0.39 5.00 -16.69
C GLY A 118 -0.93 3.56 -16.68
N CYS A 119 -1.74 3.21 -15.69
CA CYS A 119 -2.37 1.89 -15.55
C CYS A 119 -3.77 1.94 -16.19
N GLU A 120 -4.02 1.10 -17.19
CA GLU A 120 -5.28 1.12 -17.95
C GLU A 120 -6.28 0.11 -17.37
N LEU A 121 -7.52 0.51 -17.10
CA LEU A 121 -8.58 -0.47 -16.83
C LEU A 121 -8.98 -1.13 -18.15
N VAL A 122 -8.59 -2.41 -18.32
CA VAL A 122 -8.72 -3.12 -19.61
C VAL A 122 -9.85 -4.16 -19.64
N GLY A 123 -10.40 -4.51 -18.46
CA GLY A 123 -11.46 -5.52 -18.37
C GLY A 123 -11.96 -5.68 -16.94
N GLY A 124 -12.77 -6.71 -16.73
CA GLY A 124 -13.29 -7.05 -15.42
C GLY A 124 -14.65 -7.73 -15.51
N ASP A 125 -15.33 -7.76 -14.36
CA ASP A 125 -16.66 -8.36 -14.21
C ASP A 125 -17.50 -7.54 -13.23
N THR A 126 -18.81 -7.53 -13.41
CA THR A 126 -19.75 -6.83 -12.54
C THR A 126 -20.91 -7.75 -12.20
N THR A 127 -21.15 -7.98 -10.91
CA THR A 127 -22.22 -8.85 -10.46
C THR A 127 -22.96 -8.26 -9.26
N ARG A 128 -24.10 -8.86 -8.92
CA ARG A 128 -24.85 -8.49 -7.72
C ARG A 128 -24.39 -9.34 -6.53
N GLY A 129 -24.04 -8.69 -5.43
CA GLY A 129 -23.62 -9.36 -4.19
C GLY A 129 -23.27 -8.36 -3.09
N PRO A 130 -22.79 -8.83 -1.93
CA PRO A 130 -22.16 -7.96 -0.94
C PRO A 130 -21.04 -7.14 -1.57
N LEU A 131 -20.88 -5.86 -1.19
CA LEU A 131 -19.86 -4.99 -1.76
C LEU A 131 -18.46 -5.59 -1.58
N THR A 132 -17.91 -6.03 -2.70
CA THR A 132 -16.61 -6.69 -2.77
C THR A 132 -15.91 -6.24 -4.05
N LEU A 133 -14.64 -5.92 -3.94
CA LEU A 133 -13.80 -5.47 -5.05
C LEU A 133 -12.63 -6.41 -5.17
N SER A 134 -12.31 -6.86 -6.37
CA SER A 134 -11.07 -7.58 -6.66
C SER A 134 -10.44 -6.96 -7.91
N LEU A 135 -9.21 -6.48 -7.77
CA LEU A 135 -8.44 -6.00 -8.89
C LEU A 135 -7.27 -6.93 -9.14
N THR A 136 -6.99 -7.14 -10.42
CA THR A 136 -5.75 -7.77 -10.87
C THR A 136 -4.98 -6.74 -11.68
N VAL A 137 -3.73 -6.48 -11.30
CA VAL A 137 -2.84 -5.54 -12.00
C VAL A 137 -1.80 -6.29 -12.81
N PHE A 138 -1.45 -5.70 -13.93
CA PHE A 138 -0.42 -6.18 -14.85
C PHE A 138 0.66 -5.11 -14.94
N GLY A 139 1.90 -5.49 -14.71
CA GLY A 139 3.06 -4.63 -14.86
C GLY A 139 4.14 -5.30 -15.68
N SER A 140 5.14 -4.55 -16.06
CA SER A 140 6.27 -5.05 -16.85
C SER A 140 7.58 -4.74 -16.14
N VAL A 141 8.52 -5.68 -16.22
CA VAL A 141 9.84 -5.59 -15.59
C VAL A 141 10.89 -6.26 -16.47
N PRO A 142 12.06 -5.62 -16.71
CA PRO A 142 13.14 -6.24 -17.44
C PRO A 142 13.62 -7.54 -16.74
N PRO A 143 13.99 -8.60 -17.49
CA PRO A 143 14.50 -9.83 -16.90
C PRO A 143 15.64 -9.59 -15.92
N GLY A 144 15.54 -10.21 -14.74
CA GLY A 144 16.54 -10.07 -13.68
C GLY A 144 16.54 -8.74 -12.93
N SER A 145 15.57 -7.84 -13.22
CA SER A 145 15.47 -6.51 -12.56
C SER A 145 14.35 -6.42 -11.52
N ALA A 146 13.51 -7.45 -11.43
CA ALA A 146 12.46 -7.50 -10.42
C ALA A 146 13.05 -7.53 -9.01
N HIS A 147 12.50 -6.72 -8.11
CA HIS A 147 12.76 -6.90 -6.69
C HIS A 147 12.03 -8.15 -6.20
N LEU A 148 12.68 -8.90 -5.33
CA LEU A 148 12.12 -10.08 -4.70
C LEU A 148 12.13 -9.88 -3.18
N ARG A 149 11.35 -10.67 -2.45
CA ARG A 149 11.47 -10.79 -0.99
C ARG A 149 12.77 -11.51 -0.59
N SER A 150 13.33 -12.32 -1.48
CA SER A 150 14.64 -12.95 -1.34
C SER A 150 15.76 -12.08 -1.93
N GLY A 151 17.01 -12.29 -1.45
CA GLY A 151 18.19 -11.60 -1.99
C GLY A 151 18.85 -10.66 -1.00
N ALA A 152 18.26 -10.42 0.18
CA ALA A 152 18.94 -9.71 1.26
C ALA A 152 20.17 -10.49 1.73
N SER A 153 21.21 -9.77 2.12
CA SER A 153 22.43 -10.30 2.68
C SER A 153 22.65 -9.83 4.12
N ALA A 154 23.30 -10.66 4.94
CA ALA A 154 23.66 -10.24 6.29
C ALA A 154 24.54 -8.98 6.25
N GLY A 155 24.15 -7.98 7.04
CA GLY A 155 24.82 -6.68 7.04
C GLY A 155 24.18 -5.63 6.15
N ASP A 156 23.22 -5.99 5.28
CA ASP A 156 22.42 -5.02 4.53
C ASP A 156 21.66 -4.11 5.49
N ASP A 157 21.61 -2.83 5.17
CA ASP A 157 20.74 -1.90 5.88
C ASP A 157 19.27 -2.14 5.48
N ILE A 158 18.34 -1.97 6.44
CA ILE A 158 16.90 -2.05 6.23
C ILE A 158 16.35 -0.63 6.17
N TYR A 159 15.55 -0.36 5.16
CA TYR A 159 14.92 0.94 4.92
C TYR A 159 13.40 0.83 4.92
N ALA A 160 12.73 1.91 5.36
CA ALA A 160 11.31 2.13 5.11
C ALA A 160 11.13 3.46 4.38
N SER A 161 10.33 3.45 3.31
CA SER A 161 9.97 4.68 2.61
C SER A 161 8.87 5.44 3.36
N HIS A 162 8.83 6.75 3.20
CA HIS A 162 7.72 7.58 3.65
C HIS A 162 7.73 8.95 2.94
N ALA A 163 6.58 9.61 2.89
CA ALA A 163 6.52 10.98 2.41
C ALA A 163 6.96 11.97 3.51
N PRO A 164 7.44 13.18 3.16
CA PRO A 164 7.66 14.21 4.14
C PRO A 164 6.39 14.49 4.96
N LEU A 165 6.52 14.59 6.29
CA LEU A 165 5.43 14.84 7.26
C LEU A 165 4.36 13.73 7.38
N GLN A 166 4.47 12.65 6.63
CA GLN A 166 3.68 11.44 6.75
C GLN A 166 4.60 10.27 7.07
N GLY A 167 4.07 9.22 7.69
CA GLY A 167 4.94 8.11 8.11
C GLY A 167 4.21 6.81 8.33
N LEU A 168 4.99 5.81 8.74
CA LEU A 168 4.48 4.51 9.14
C LEU A 168 3.57 4.65 10.35
N GLY A 169 2.49 3.89 10.37
CA GLY A 169 1.50 3.87 11.44
C GLY A 169 0.45 4.97 11.37
N ASP A 170 0.54 5.93 10.44
CA ASP A 170 -0.49 6.96 10.25
C ASP A 170 -1.83 6.35 9.83
N ALA A 171 -1.83 5.40 8.90
CA ALA A 171 -3.04 4.69 8.50
C ALA A 171 -3.67 3.94 9.68
N ARG A 172 -2.84 3.30 10.52
CA ARG A 172 -3.29 2.63 11.73
C ARG A 172 -3.90 3.59 12.74
N LEU A 173 -3.30 4.77 12.94
CA LEU A 173 -3.87 5.81 13.81
C LEU A 173 -5.22 6.28 13.29
N ALA A 174 -5.34 6.55 11.99
CA ALA A 174 -6.60 6.94 11.36
C ALA A 174 -7.69 5.88 11.55
N LEU A 175 -7.36 4.61 11.31
CA LEU A 175 -8.29 3.49 11.50
C LEU A 175 -8.78 3.42 12.95
N GLN A 176 -7.88 3.49 13.93
CA GLN A 176 -8.26 3.41 15.34
C GLN A 176 -9.08 4.61 15.81
N LEU A 177 -8.81 5.81 15.29
CA LEU A 177 -9.63 6.99 15.56
C LEU A 177 -11.03 6.86 14.94
N GLN A 178 -11.15 6.31 13.74
CA GLN A 178 -12.45 6.03 13.12
C GLN A 178 -13.23 4.94 13.88
N GLN A 179 -12.57 3.86 14.28
CA GLN A 179 -13.16 2.81 15.13
C GLN A 179 -13.69 3.40 16.45
N LEU A 180 -12.87 4.20 17.13
CA LEU A 180 -13.27 4.84 18.38
C LEU A 180 -14.49 5.77 18.18
N ALA A 181 -14.55 6.52 17.09
CA ALA A 181 -15.69 7.39 16.77
C ALA A 181 -16.98 6.61 16.51
N ARG A 182 -16.89 5.34 16.08
CA ARG A 182 -18.02 4.41 15.89
C ARG A 182 -18.42 3.64 17.15
N GLY A 183 -17.68 3.84 18.26
CA GLY A 183 -17.95 3.18 19.53
C GLY A 183 -17.21 1.85 19.73
N ASP A 184 -16.31 1.51 18.82
CA ASP A 184 -15.43 0.35 18.96
C ASP A 184 -14.33 0.62 20.02
N THR A 185 -13.69 -0.46 20.48
CA THR A 185 -12.57 -0.40 21.43
C THR A 185 -11.27 -0.85 20.74
N PRO A 186 -10.61 0.04 19.96
CA PRO A 186 -9.36 -0.31 19.29
C PRO A 186 -8.20 -0.51 20.29
N PRO A 187 -7.09 -1.16 19.90
CA PRO A 187 -5.95 -1.42 20.78
C PRO A 187 -5.40 -0.20 21.51
N ALA A 188 -5.37 0.97 20.90
CA ALA A 188 -4.93 2.21 21.53
C ALA A 188 -6.07 3.02 22.16
N ALA A 189 -7.27 2.46 22.35
CA ALA A 189 -8.43 3.18 22.88
C ALA A 189 -8.12 3.91 24.19
N ALA A 190 -7.38 3.28 25.11
CA ALA A 190 -7.04 3.86 26.41
C ALA A 190 -6.33 5.21 26.28
N ILE A 191 -5.34 5.33 25.39
CA ILE A 191 -4.63 6.60 25.16
C ILE A 191 -5.45 7.55 24.29
N LEU A 192 -6.12 7.06 23.25
CA LEU A 192 -6.90 7.91 22.35
C LEU A 192 -8.10 8.57 23.06
N GLN A 193 -8.69 7.90 24.06
CA GLN A 193 -9.78 8.44 24.88
C GLN A 193 -9.33 9.57 25.80
N THR A 194 -8.06 9.63 26.21
CA THR A 194 -7.54 10.72 27.04
C THR A 194 -7.34 12.03 26.28
N LEU A 195 -7.32 11.96 24.95
CA LEU A 195 -7.15 13.14 24.10
C LEU A 195 -8.43 13.97 24.05
N GLU A 196 -8.26 15.30 24.08
CA GLU A 196 -9.35 16.23 23.83
C GLU A 196 -10.03 15.94 22.46
N PRO A 197 -11.36 16.09 22.32
CA PRO A 197 -12.08 15.82 21.08
C PRO A 197 -11.50 16.57 19.86
N ARG A 198 -11.06 17.82 20.06
CA ARG A 198 -10.41 18.63 19.01
C ARG A 198 -9.10 18.01 18.54
N MET A 199 -8.30 17.46 19.46
CA MET A 199 -7.04 16.79 19.13
C MET A 199 -7.31 15.52 18.33
N ARG A 200 -8.27 14.69 18.74
CA ARG A 200 -8.67 13.49 17.98
C ARG A 200 -9.10 13.83 16.55
N HIS A 201 -9.92 14.89 16.41
CA HIS A 201 -10.35 15.35 15.09
C HIS A 201 -9.17 15.84 14.24
N HIS A 202 -8.24 16.60 14.84
CA HIS A 202 -7.05 17.09 14.15
C HIS A 202 -6.16 15.92 13.69
N LEU A 203 -5.86 14.97 14.56
CA LEU A 203 -5.06 13.79 14.23
C LEU A 203 -5.71 12.97 13.12
N LEU A 204 -7.03 12.74 13.20
CA LEU A 204 -7.76 12.03 12.14
C LEU A 204 -7.65 12.79 10.80
N HIS A 205 -7.81 14.11 10.80
CA HIS A 205 -7.67 14.92 9.59
C HIS A 205 -6.28 14.78 8.95
N MET A 206 -5.22 14.77 9.78
CA MET A 206 -3.84 14.64 9.31
C MET A 206 -3.50 13.24 8.76
N THR A 207 -4.10 12.20 9.33
CA THR A 207 -3.70 10.82 9.06
C THR A 207 -4.68 10.04 8.16
N ARG A 208 -5.95 10.48 8.06
CA ARG A 208 -6.99 9.82 7.28
C ARG A 208 -6.62 9.61 5.81
N VAL A 209 -5.90 10.56 5.23
CA VAL A 209 -5.42 10.46 3.84
C VAL A 209 -4.54 9.23 3.62
N ARG A 210 -3.78 8.79 4.63
CA ARG A 210 -2.94 7.60 4.51
C ARG A 210 -3.76 6.31 4.48
N LEU A 211 -4.87 6.27 5.20
CA LEU A 211 -5.78 5.12 5.23
C LEU A 211 -6.65 5.03 3.98
N GLU A 212 -7.18 6.16 3.52
CA GLU A 212 -8.22 6.19 2.48
C GLU A 212 -7.67 6.45 1.07
N LEU A 213 -6.55 7.17 0.96
CA LEU A 213 -5.90 7.54 -0.30
C LEU A 213 -4.41 7.16 -0.28
N PRO A 214 -4.05 5.88 -0.01
CA PRO A 214 -2.65 5.48 -0.01
C PRO A 214 -2.00 5.78 -1.37
N GLN A 215 -0.71 6.13 -1.34
CA GLN A 215 0.05 6.48 -2.54
C GLN A 215 1.05 5.38 -2.85
N PRO A 216 0.83 4.55 -3.89
CA PRO A 216 1.74 3.49 -4.26
C PRO A 216 3.10 4.06 -4.69
N ARG A 217 4.18 3.45 -4.23
CA ARG A 217 5.55 3.96 -4.40
C ARG A 217 6.19 3.50 -5.72
N ILE A 218 5.42 3.50 -6.83
CA ILE A 218 5.86 3.04 -8.15
C ILE A 218 7.18 3.70 -8.57
N ALA A 219 7.27 5.03 -8.53
CA ALA A 219 8.47 5.73 -8.94
C ALA A 219 9.70 5.32 -8.12
N LEU A 220 9.52 5.09 -6.80
CA LEU A 220 10.60 4.63 -5.94
C LEU A 220 10.98 3.17 -6.25
N GLY A 221 10.01 2.28 -6.41
CA GLY A 221 10.26 0.88 -6.79
C GLY A 221 11.09 0.79 -8.08
N LEU A 222 10.72 1.56 -9.09
CA LEU A 222 11.49 1.65 -10.35
C LEU A 222 12.90 2.20 -10.13
N ALA A 223 13.05 3.24 -9.29
CA ALA A 223 14.35 3.88 -9.02
C ALA A 223 15.29 3.00 -8.18
N LEU A 224 14.76 2.02 -7.45
CA LEU A 224 15.52 1.09 -6.63
C LEU A 224 16.05 -0.13 -7.41
N ARG A 225 15.69 -0.32 -8.67
CA ARG A 225 16.22 -1.41 -9.51
C ARG A 225 17.76 -1.38 -9.54
N GLY A 226 18.38 -2.52 -9.22
CA GLY A 226 19.83 -2.64 -9.12
C GLY A 226 20.47 -1.95 -7.89
N ILE A 227 19.64 -1.39 -6.97
CA ILE A 227 20.09 -0.77 -5.71
C ILE A 227 19.62 -1.63 -4.54
N ALA A 228 18.33 -1.93 -4.45
CA ALA A 228 17.78 -2.78 -3.41
C ALA A 228 18.16 -4.25 -3.62
N SER A 229 18.48 -4.95 -2.54
CA SER A 229 18.76 -6.39 -2.53
C SER A 229 17.50 -7.24 -2.31
N ALA A 230 16.52 -6.74 -1.54
CA ALA A 230 15.19 -7.31 -1.39
C ALA A 230 14.17 -6.19 -1.12
N CYS A 231 12.88 -6.42 -1.44
CA CYS A 231 11.83 -5.45 -1.25
C CYS A 231 10.48 -6.14 -1.00
N ALA A 232 9.63 -5.49 -0.21
CA ALA A 232 8.21 -5.76 -0.05
C ALA A 232 7.46 -4.44 0.18
N ASP A 233 6.17 -4.39 -0.06
CA ASP A 233 5.33 -3.30 0.42
C ASP A 233 4.89 -3.53 1.87
N LEU A 234 4.34 -2.50 2.50
CA LEU A 234 3.87 -2.52 3.88
C LEU A 234 2.34 -2.51 3.90
N SER A 235 1.74 -3.69 3.78
CA SER A 235 0.29 -3.91 3.79
C SER A 235 -0.21 -4.43 5.14
N ASP A 236 0.49 -5.40 5.73
CA ASP A 236 0.10 -6.11 6.96
C ASP A 236 0.84 -5.62 8.21
N GLY A 237 1.78 -4.71 8.02
CA GLY A 237 2.60 -4.09 9.05
C GLY A 237 4.07 -4.52 9.02
N LEU A 238 4.93 -3.60 9.44
CA LEU A 238 6.37 -3.72 9.27
C LEU A 238 6.95 -5.05 9.79
N THR A 239 6.48 -5.56 10.93
CA THR A 239 7.01 -6.81 11.49
C THR A 239 6.63 -8.03 10.66
N GLY A 240 5.46 -8.01 10.03
CA GLY A 240 4.97 -9.08 9.14
C GLY A 240 5.70 -9.05 7.80
N ASP A 241 5.68 -7.90 7.14
CA ASP A 241 6.20 -7.74 5.78
C ASP A 241 7.73 -7.88 5.74
N LEU A 242 8.45 -7.32 6.73
CA LEU A 242 9.88 -7.58 6.91
C LEU A 242 10.13 -9.07 7.23
N GLY A 243 9.22 -9.73 7.96
CA GLY A 243 9.28 -11.16 8.25
C GLY A 243 9.31 -12.00 6.98
N HIS A 244 8.59 -11.60 5.93
CA HIS A 244 8.63 -12.26 4.62
C HIS A 244 9.99 -12.12 3.93
N ILE A 245 10.63 -10.94 4.02
CA ILE A 245 12.00 -10.75 3.50
C ILE A 245 12.98 -11.62 4.29
N MET A 246 12.87 -11.62 5.63
CA MET A 246 13.72 -12.44 6.50
C MET A 246 13.62 -13.93 6.15
N GLN A 247 12.40 -14.43 6.02
CA GLN A 247 12.14 -15.84 5.69
C GLN A 247 12.65 -16.20 4.30
N ALA A 248 12.34 -15.38 3.29
CA ALA A 248 12.75 -15.64 1.90
C ALA A 248 14.28 -15.56 1.70
N SER A 249 14.98 -14.78 2.52
CA SER A 249 16.44 -14.62 2.49
C SER A 249 17.18 -15.52 3.48
N GLY A 250 16.47 -16.24 4.37
CA GLY A 250 17.07 -17.12 5.38
C GLY A 250 17.85 -16.36 6.46
N LEU A 251 17.44 -15.14 6.81
CA LEU A 251 18.15 -14.22 7.70
C LEU A 251 17.27 -13.78 8.86
N GLY A 252 17.89 -13.14 9.87
CA GLY A 252 17.21 -12.35 10.88
C GLY A 252 17.34 -10.85 10.64
N ALA A 253 16.76 -10.06 11.52
CA ALA A 253 16.84 -8.60 11.46
C ALA A 253 16.90 -7.96 12.84
N THR A 254 17.54 -6.80 12.92
CA THR A 254 17.50 -5.93 14.09
C THR A 254 17.01 -4.55 13.65
N LEU A 255 15.84 -4.15 14.16
CA LEU A 255 15.29 -2.82 14.02
C LEU A 255 15.74 -1.91 15.15
N GLN A 256 15.81 -0.61 14.94
CA GLN A 256 16.26 0.39 15.91
C GLN A 256 15.24 1.49 16.07
N ALA A 257 14.90 1.83 17.32
CA ALA A 257 13.97 2.91 17.64
C ALA A 257 14.48 4.30 17.27
N LEU A 258 15.76 4.57 17.37
CA LEU A 258 16.48 5.84 17.27
C LEU A 258 15.67 7.03 16.74
N ASP A 259 15.95 8.22 17.25
CA ASP A 259 15.40 9.51 16.80
C ASP A 259 16.53 10.34 16.19
N GLY A 260 16.57 10.40 14.87
CA GLY A 260 17.63 11.07 14.10
C GLY A 260 17.41 10.77 12.61
N ALA A 261 18.42 10.97 11.78
CA ALA A 261 18.37 10.61 10.35
C ALA A 261 18.19 9.08 10.12
N ASP A 262 18.43 8.30 11.15
CA ASP A 262 18.31 6.84 11.19
C ASP A 262 17.38 6.42 12.32
N GLY A 263 16.63 5.33 12.09
CA GLY A 263 15.76 4.71 13.07
C GLY A 263 14.28 4.81 12.75
N LEU A 264 13.49 3.96 13.40
CA LEU A 264 12.07 3.81 13.11
C LEU A 264 11.25 5.06 13.46
N LEU A 265 11.63 5.82 14.51
CA LEU A 265 10.95 7.06 14.84
C LEU A 265 11.07 8.14 13.76
N HIS A 266 12.15 8.10 12.95
CA HIS A 266 12.27 8.99 11.80
C HIS A 266 11.27 8.67 10.69
N ALA A 267 10.89 7.40 10.57
CA ALA A 267 9.86 6.97 9.63
C ALA A 267 8.42 7.22 10.14
N CYS A 268 8.22 7.62 11.41
CA CYS A 268 6.92 8.01 11.96
C CYS A 268 6.64 9.49 11.71
N SER A 269 5.38 9.84 11.43
CA SER A 269 4.99 11.24 11.25
C SER A 269 5.10 12.06 12.53
N PRO A 270 5.26 13.40 12.43
CA PRO A 270 5.13 14.28 13.58
C PRO A 270 3.77 14.15 14.28
N ALA A 271 2.69 13.95 13.52
CA ALA A 271 1.35 13.79 14.07
C ALA A 271 1.27 12.56 14.98
N LEU A 272 1.74 11.41 14.51
CA LEU A 272 1.77 10.19 15.30
C LEU A 272 2.64 10.31 16.56
N ARG A 273 3.79 10.97 16.46
CA ARG A 273 4.72 11.18 17.58
C ARG A 273 4.18 12.09 18.71
N THR A 274 3.13 12.88 18.45
CA THR A 274 2.45 13.63 19.51
C THR A 274 1.81 12.74 20.58
N LEU A 275 1.55 11.45 20.27
CA LEU A 275 1.04 10.46 21.20
C LEU A 275 2.11 9.84 22.10
N GLY A 276 3.37 10.21 21.92
CA GLY A 276 4.53 9.64 22.57
C GLY A 276 5.24 8.59 21.73
N ASN A 277 6.56 8.49 21.92
CA ASN A 277 7.42 7.65 21.09
C ASN A 277 7.04 6.16 21.15
N ASP A 278 6.66 5.65 22.33
CA ASP A 278 6.29 4.23 22.48
C ASP A 278 5.05 3.87 21.68
N VAL A 279 4.04 4.75 21.68
CA VAL A 279 2.81 4.57 20.88
C VAL A 279 3.10 4.66 19.40
N ALA A 280 3.93 5.63 19.00
CA ALA A 280 4.33 5.78 17.59
C ALA A 280 5.08 4.54 17.09
N LEU A 281 6.04 4.03 17.86
CA LEU A 281 6.77 2.81 17.54
C LEU A 281 5.85 1.59 17.46
N GLN A 282 4.92 1.44 18.41
CA GLN A 282 3.97 0.34 18.40
C GLN A 282 3.08 0.36 17.15
N MET A 283 2.57 1.55 16.77
CA MET A 283 1.75 1.71 15.57
C MET A 283 2.55 1.45 14.29
N ALA A 284 3.79 1.93 14.20
CA ALA A 284 4.65 1.70 13.05
C ALA A 284 5.08 0.23 12.90
N LEU A 285 5.32 -0.48 14.00
CA LEU A 285 5.72 -1.90 13.97
C LEU A 285 4.58 -2.84 13.58
N ALA A 286 3.37 -2.59 14.09
CA ALA A 286 2.23 -3.48 13.97
C ALA A 286 1.06 -2.87 13.17
N GLY A 287 1.22 -1.68 12.60
CA GLY A 287 0.23 -1.06 11.74
C GLY A 287 0.26 -1.66 10.34
N GLY A 288 -0.90 -1.87 9.74
CA GLY A 288 -1.05 -2.18 8.31
C GLY A 288 -1.60 -0.96 7.55
N ASP A 289 -1.92 -1.17 6.27
CA ASP A 289 -2.45 -0.14 5.37
C ASP A 289 -1.48 1.03 5.06
N ASP A 290 -0.18 0.89 5.33
CA ASP A 290 0.80 1.95 5.07
C ASP A 290 1.13 2.10 3.58
N TYR A 291 1.18 1.00 2.83
CA TYR A 291 1.52 0.95 1.40
C TYR A 291 2.78 1.75 1.05
N GLU A 292 3.76 1.70 1.96
CA GLU A 292 5.13 2.13 1.79
C GLU A 292 5.98 0.93 1.35
N LEU A 293 7.25 1.15 1.02
CA LEU A 293 8.19 0.07 0.75
C LEU A 293 9.10 -0.18 1.96
N VAL A 294 9.21 -1.44 2.38
CA VAL A 294 10.33 -1.93 3.19
C VAL A 294 11.31 -2.64 2.26
N PHE A 295 12.57 -2.26 2.31
CA PHE A 295 13.58 -2.84 1.45
C PHE A 295 14.94 -2.90 2.11
N THR A 296 15.81 -3.76 1.59
CA THR A 296 17.18 -3.89 2.04
C THR A 296 18.16 -3.43 0.96
N ALA A 297 19.30 -2.91 1.37
CA ALA A 297 20.35 -2.55 0.43
C ALA A 297 21.73 -2.68 1.09
N PRO A 298 22.80 -3.02 0.33
CA PRO A 298 24.16 -3.01 0.80
C PRO A 298 24.58 -1.62 1.32
N ARG A 299 25.47 -1.59 2.32
CA ARG A 299 25.90 -0.35 2.98
C ARG A 299 26.58 0.65 2.03
N ASP A 300 27.26 0.17 1.01
CA ASP A 300 27.89 0.98 -0.02
C ASP A 300 26.89 1.62 -1.00
N ARG A 301 25.59 1.27 -0.91
CA ARG A 301 24.50 1.81 -1.69
C ARG A 301 23.72 2.92 -0.99
N ARG A 302 24.10 3.36 0.21
CA ARG A 302 23.39 4.39 1.00
C ARG A 302 23.11 5.67 0.21
N ASP A 303 24.12 6.19 -0.48
CA ASP A 303 23.99 7.41 -1.28
C ASP A 303 23.06 7.20 -2.48
N ALA A 304 23.08 6.02 -3.09
CA ALA A 304 22.18 5.65 -4.18
C ALA A 304 20.73 5.54 -3.69
N VAL A 305 20.48 4.97 -2.50
CA VAL A 305 19.17 4.91 -1.87
C VAL A 305 18.65 6.32 -1.58
N ALA A 306 19.46 7.17 -0.94
CA ALA A 306 19.08 8.55 -0.63
C ALA A 306 18.74 9.34 -1.89
N ALA A 307 19.57 9.21 -2.94
CA ALA A 307 19.34 9.87 -4.23
C ALA A 307 18.08 9.34 -4.94
N ALA A 308 17.79 8.03 -4.86
CA ALA A 308 16.57 7.44 -5.43
C ALA A 308 15.31 7.99 -4.74
N ALA A 309 15.29 8.00 -3.41
CA ALA A 309 14.18 8.55 -2.63
C ALA A 309 13.97 10.04 -2.91
N ALA A 310 15.04 10.83 -2.89
CA ALA A 310 14.97 12.28 -3.13
C ALA A 310 14.42 12.62 -4.53
N ARG A 311 14.81 11.87 -5.58
CA ARG A 311 14.27 12.04 -6.94
C ARG A 311 12.76 11.82 -7.01
N CYS A 312 12.23 10.97 -6.12
CA CYS A 312 10.79 10.67 -6.02
C CYS A 312 10.06 11.60 -5.05
N GLY A 313 10.73 12.59 -4.44
CA GLY A 313 10.13 13.45 -3.41
C GLY A 313 9.81 12.72 -2.10
N LEU A 314 10.49 11.60 -1.83
CA LEU A 314 10.29 10.74 -0.68
C LEU A 314 11.51 10.73 0.24
N CYS A 315 11.30 10.22 1.44
CA CYS A 315 12.35 9.82 2.37
C CYS A 315 12.50 8.30 2.35
N ALA A 316 13.69 7.81 2.62
CA ALA A 316 13.98 6.41 2.92
C ALA A 316 14.77 6.37 4.23
N SER A 317 14.10 6.09 5.33
CA SER A 317 14.72 6.02 6.65
C SER A 317 15.37 4.67 6.86
N ARG A 318 16.62 4.68 7.26
CA ARG A 318 17.33 3.45 7.65
C ARG A 318 16.85 3.03 9.04
N ILE A 319 16.05 1.98 9.11
CA ILE A 319 15.38 1.53 10.32
C ILE A 319 16.03 0.36 11.02
N GLY A 320 17.05 -0.25 10.42
CA GLY A 320 17.70 -1.44 11.00
C GLY A 320 18.73 -2.07 10.09
N ARG A 321 19.01 -3.35 10.36
CA ARG A 321 19.99 -4.14 9.63
C ARG A 321 19.59 -5.62 9.58
N MET A 322 19.92 -6.28 8.47
CA MET A 322 19.82 -7.74 8.32
C MET A 322 20.94 -8.45 9.08
N GLU A 323 20.62 -9.57 9.72
CA GLU A 323 21.54 -10.33 10.59
C GLU A 323 21.60 -11.80 10.15
N THR A 324 22.74 -12.45 10.42
CA THR A 324 22.89 -13.90 10.18
C THR A 324 22.01 -14.73 11.11
N ASP A 325 21.88 -14.29 12.38
CA ASP A 325 21.12 -15.02 13.38
C ASP A 325 19.63 -14.83 13.17
N ALA A 326 18.87 -15.89 13.03
CA ALA A 326 17.43 -15.86 12.82
C ALA A 326 16.68 -15.10 13.93
N GLY A 327 15.50 -14.59 13.60
CA GLY A 327 14.62 -13.85 14.49
C GLY A 327 14.65 -12.34 14.29
N LEU A 328 13.55 -11.69 14.71
CA LEU A 328 13.41 -10.25 14.67
C LEU A 328 13.71 -9.65 16.04
N ARG A 329 14.56 -8.66 16.06
CA ARG A 329 15.00 -7.94 17.27
C ARG A 329 14.66 -6.46 17.12
N PHE A 330 14.45 -5.83 18.24
CA PHE A 330 14.19 -4.38 18.31
C PHE A 330 15.06 -3.78 19.42
N VAL A 331 15.80 -2.74 19.10
CA VAL A 331 16.57 -1.97 20.07
C VAL A 331 15.80 -0.70 20.38
N ASP A 332 15.34 -0.57 21.64
CA ASP A 332 14.58 0.58 22.12
C ASP A 332 15.45 1.84 22.26
N LEU A 333 14.83 2.96 22.63
CA LEU A 333 15.51 4.24 22.84
C LEU A 333 16.51 4.19 24.01
N GLY A 334 16.34 3.27 24.92
CA GLY A 334 17.26 3.03 26.05
C GLY A 334 18.43 2.10 25.68
N GLY A 335 18.50 1.64 24.42
CA GLY A 335 19.54 0.70 23.94
C GLY A 335 19.29 -0.76 24.37
N ARG A 336 18.12 -1.08 24.93
CA ARG A 336 17.77 -2.46 25.29
C ARG A 336 17.24 -3.19 24.07
N GLN A 337 17.69 -4.43 23.89
CA GLN A 337 17.24 -5.31 22.84
C GLN A 337 16.06 -6.17 23.33
N HIS A 338 15.01 -6.21 22.52
CA HIS A 338 13.81 -7.03 22.70
C HIS A 338 13.67 -7.98 21.51
N SER A 339 13.14 -9.18 21.75
CA SER A 339 12.71 -10.06 20.67
C SER A 339 11.30 -9.68 20.27
N LEU A 340 11.04 -9.54 18.97
CA LEU A 340 9.73 -9.32 18.41
C LEU A 340 9.24 -10.56 17.69
N ALA A 341 7.94 -10.82 17.74
CA ALA A 341 7.32 -11.78 16.83
C ALA A 341 7.14 -11.11 15.47
N ALA A 342 7.64 -11.74 14.42
CA ALA A 342 7.29 -11.37 13.05
C ALA A 342 5.83 -11.82 12.81
N ARG A 343 4.87 -10.93 13.08
CA ARG A 343 3.43 -11.17 12.91
C ARG A 343 2.89 -10.22 11.88
N ALA A 344 2.31 -10.78 10.81
CA ALA A 344 1.44 -10.09 9.87
C ALA A 344 0.01 -10.02 10.43
N PHE A 345 -0.81 -9.16 9.86
CA PHE A 345 -2.25 -9.20 10.06
C PHE A 345 -2.77 -10.57 9.54
N ASP A 346 -3.61 -11.24 10.34
CA ASP A 346 -4.18 -12.53 9.97
C ASP A 346 -5.69 -12.39 9.76
N HIS A 347 -6.16 -12.71 8.54
CA HIS A 347 -7.57 -12.66 8.18
C HIS A 347 -8.41 -13.72 8.88
N PHE A 348 -7.79 -14.79 9.37
CA PHE A 348 -8.43 -15.96 9.96
C PHE A 348 -8.03 -16.20 11.43
N GLY A 349 -7.15 -15.35 11.98
CA GLY A 349 -6.64 -15.42 13.35
C GLY A 349 -7.45 -14.64 14.37
#